data_071dc29a69914ebb71aa53040f0bf562
#
_entry.id   071dc29a69914ebb71aa53040f0bf562
#
_cell.length_a   1.000
_cell.length_b   1.000
_cell.length_c   1.000
_cell.angle_alpha   90.00
_cell.angle_beta   90.00
_cell.angle_gamma   90.00
#
_symmetry.space_group_name_H-M   'P 1'
#
loop_
_entity.id
_entity.type
_entity.pdbx_description
1 polymer ?
#
loop_
_entity_poly.entity_id
_entity_poly.type
_entity_poly.pdbx_seq_one_letter_code
_entity_poly.pdbx_strand_id
1 'polypeptide(L)'
;ELKSVILHPAVAREVDLEALDQFLTLEYIPTPRTIFKNIYKLPAGHRLIYQDGHPQVEKYWDIPDLDTPQDEKVIEEMLIELIDDAVQMQLMSDVPLGAFLSGGIDSSSVVASMSRASSLPVKTFSIGFDDATYNELPYARAVAKRYGTDHTEEILDPDIVDLVERLVGHLDEPFGDFSIFPTYLVSEVARRNVKVVLSGDGGDELFGGYDTYVAQSMDRYYRNLPAGIRRNILPGLMARVTPRPDKKGVINKTKRFIEGAALSPSLQHTRWMMFTSYEDRKNLYRPEISAALNGKSTAEIFEGHFNRKSHWNPLAQQQYVDIKTYLVDDILTKVDRMSMAVSLEARVPLLDYRIVELAVNLPSRMKINRGETKYILKKAMSERLPHDVLYKPKQGFSIPLKHWLRGSLKPMMTDLLSPEKVRQRGYFNPECVNGWVEDHLNGVQNHSHRLWALMVFEIWNQQFMDRGSWNETSPKR
;
A
#
# COMPACT_ATOMS: atom_id res chain seq x y z
N GLU A 1 -12.26 2.55 -15.72
CA GLU A 1 -12.03 1.37 -14.90
C GLU A 1 -11.96 0.11 -15.75
N LEU A 2 -11.19 -0.87 -15.32
CA LEU A 2 -10.94 -2.11 -16.06
C LEU A 2 -12.23 -2.89 -16.36
N LYS A 3 -13.19 -2.89 -15.42
CA LYS A 3 -14.50 -3.52 -15.62
C LYS A 3 -15.25 -2.98 -16.86
N SER A 4 -15.06 -1.71 -17.21
CA SER A 4 -15.67 -1.13 -18.42
C SER A 4 -15.07 -1.72 -19.70
N VAL A 5 -13.78 -2.07 -19.70
CA VAL A 5 -13.10 -2.69 -20.84
C VAL A 5 -13.60 -4.11 -21.06
N ILE A 6 -13.72 -4.90 -19.99
CA ILE A 6 -14.13 -6.31 -20.06
C ILE A 6 -15.64 -6.52 -20.35
N LEU A 7 -16.43 -5.44 -20.32
CA LEU A 7 -17.84 -5.50 -20.76
C LEU A 7 -17.97 -5.60 -22.29
N HIS A 8 -16.95 -5.22 -23.03
CA HIS A 8 -16.99 -5.31 -24.49
C HIS A 8 -16.93 -6.77 -24.94
N PRO A 9 -17.85 -7.26 -25.78
CA PRO A 9 -17.99 -8.69 -26.10
C PRO A 9 -16.77 -9.28 -26.84
N ALA A 10 -15.97 -8.47 -27.51
CA ALA A 10 -14.75 -8.91 -28.18
C ALA A 10 -13.52 -9.02 -27.24
N VAL A 11 -13.67 -8.61 -25.97
CA VAL A 11 -12.58 -8.70 -25.01
C VAL A 11 -12.64 -10.05 -24.30
N ALA A 12 -11.62 -10.87 -24.52
CA ALA A 12 -11.50 -12.17 -23.85
C ALA A 12 -11.18 -11.99 -22.36
N ARG A 13 -11.89 -12.71 -21.51
CA ARG A 13 -11.62 -12.77 -20.07
C ARG A 13 -10.76 -14.00 -19.78
N GLU A 14 -9.46 -13.81 -19.83
CA GLU A 14 -8.47 -14.86 -19.54
C GLU A 14 -7.52 -14.34 -18.46
N VAL A 15 -7.27 -15.15 -17.41
CA VAL A 15 -6.35 -14.77 -16.34
C VAL A 15 -4.91 -14.78 -16.83
N ASP A 16 -4.18 -13.69 -16.61
CA ASP A 16 -2.73 -13.64 -16.78
C ASP A 16 -2.06 -14.31 -15.57
N LEU A 17 -1.45 -15.47 -15.79
CA LEU A 17 -0.81 -16.24 -14.70
C LEU A 17 0.38 -15.51 -14.06
N GLU A 18 1.11 -14.68 -14.83
CA GLU A 18 2.19 -13.87 -14.26
C GLU A 18 1.63 -12.78 -13.35
N ALA A 19 0.51 -12.15 -13.74
CA ALA A 19 -0.19 -11.18 -12.90
C ALA A 19 -0.76 -11.83 -11.63
N LEU A 20 -1.27 -13.07 -11.73
CA LEU A 20 -1.70 -13.85 -10.57
C LEU A 20 -0.52 -14.13 -9.61
N ASP A 21 0.65 -14.51 -10.13
CA ASP A 21 1.86 -14.71 -9.30
C ASP A 21 2.32 -13.41 -8.64
N GLN A 22 2.25 -12.28 -9.35
CA GLN A 22 2.56 -10.97 -8.82
C GLN A 22 1.59 -10.59 -7.69
N PHE A 23 0.29 -10.78 -7.90
CA PHE A 23 -0.73 -10.55 -6.89
C PHE A 23 -0.50 -11.38 -5.62
N LEU A 24 -0.28 -12.69 -5.74
CA LEU A 24 -0.03 -13.55 -4.58
C LEU A 24 1.29 -13.23 -3.87
N THR A 25 2.24 -12.64 -4.59
CA THR A 25 3.51 -12.18 -4.02
C THR A 25 3.35 -10.88 -3.24
N LEU A 26 2.64 -9.89 -3.80
CA LEU A 26 2.66 -8.49 -3.39
C LEU A 26 1.33 -8.01 -2.81
N GLU A 27 0.24 -8.76 -2.99
CA GLU A 27 -1.15 -8.39 -2.70
C GLU A 27 -1.73 -7.35 -3.68
N TYR A 28 -0.98 -6.94 -4.70
CA TYR A 28 -1.42 -6.11 -5.83
C TYR A 28 -0.73 -6.55 -7.12
N ILE A 29 -1.20 -6.05 -8.27
CA ILE A 29 -0.59 -6.35 -9.58
C ILE A 29 0.16 -5.12 -10.06
N PRO A 30 1.51 -5.18 -10.16
CA PRO A 30 2.30 -4.05 -10.64
C PRO A 30 2.04 -3.72 -12.11
N THR A 31 2.03 -2.43 -12.42
CA THR A 31 2.03 -1.91 -13.78
C THR A 31 3.23 -2.47 -14.58
N PRO A 32 3.09 -2.85 -15.86
CA PRO A 32 1.94 -2.55 -16.74
C PRO A 32 0.85 -3.65 -16.79
N ARG A 33 0.96 -4.74 -16.05
CA ARG A 33 -0.01 -5.85 -16.16
C ARG A 33 -1.33 -5.52 -15.48
N THR A 34 -2.38 -6.20 -15.91
CA THR A 34 -3.61 -6.41 -15.18
C THR A 34 -3.82 -7.89 -14.94
N ILE A 35 -4.81 -8.27 -14.15
CA ILE A 35 -5.18 -9.69 -13.99
C ILE A 35 -5.65 -10.33 -15.30
N PHE A 36 -6.10 -9.55 -16.26
CA PHE A 36 -6.56 -10.05 -17.56
C PHE A 36 -5.41 -10.04 -18.57
N LYS A 37 -5.23 -11.15 -19.25
CA LYS A 37 -4.26 -11.31 -20.32
C LYS A 37 -4.51 -10.33 -21.47
N ASN A 38 -3.46 -9.72 -21.99
CA ASN A 38 -3.49 -8.73 -23.06
C ASN A 38 -4.21 -7.40 -22.73
N ILE A 39 -4.50 -7.14 -21.47
CA ILE A 39 -5.00 -5.85 -21.01
C ILE A 39 -3.94 -5.23 -20.09
N TYR A 40 -3.56 -3.99 -20.37
CA TYR A 40 -2.43 -3.34 -19.70
C TYR A 40 -2.81 -2.00 -19.08
N LYS A 41 -2.18 -1.67 -17.97
CA LYS A 41 -2.20 -0.35 -17.35
C LYS A 41 -1.27 0.58 -18.11
N LEU A 42 -1.66 1.83 -18.29
CA LEU A 42 -0.75 2.88 -18.76
C LEU A 42 0.21 3.26 -17.62
N PRO A 43 1.55 3.16 -17.82
CA PRO A 43 2.48 3.47 -16.74
C PRO A 43 2.41 4.94 -16.30
N ALA A 44 2.62 5.20 -14.99
CA ALA A 44 2.65 6.55 -14.45
C ALA A 44 3.74 7.41 -15.13
N GLY A 45 3.41 8.67 -15.43
CA GLY A 45 4.32 9.58 -16.18
C GLY A 45 4.40 9.27 -17.69
N HIS A 46 3.46 8.47 -18.23
CA HIS A 46 3.37 8.18 -19.66
C HIS A 46 2.04 8.66 -20.21
N ARG A 47 2.03 8.91 -21.52
CA ARG A 47 0.83 9.18 -22.32
C ARG A 47 0.70 8.13 -23.43
N LEU A 48 -0.54 7.84 -23.81
CA LEU A 48 -0.86 6.99 -24.95
C LEU A 48 -1.39 7.88 -26.07
N ILE A 49 -0.73 7.78 -27.24
CA ILE A 49 -1.16 8.43 -28.48
C ILE A 49 -1.67 7.32 -29.40
N TYR A 50 -2.91 7.47 -29.89
CA TYR A 50 -3.48 6.56 -30.86
C TYR A 50 -3.67 7.29 -32.18
N GLN A 51 -2.87 6.93 -33.17
CA GLN A 51 -2.89 7.53 -34.50
C GLN A 51 -2.75 6.46 -35.58
N ASP A 52 -3.54 6.56 -36.64
CA ASP A 52 -3.52 5.67 -37.81
C ASP A 52 -3.61 4.17 -37.46
N GLY A 53 -4.40 3.83 -36.43
CA GLY A 53 -4.58 2.44 -35.99
C GLY A 53 -3.46 1.91 -35.07
N HIS A 54 -2.46 2.72 -34.75
CA HIS A 54 -1.30 2.31 -33.94
C HIS A 54 -1.24 3.05 -32.60
N PRO A 55 -1.26 2.33 -31.45
CA PRO A 55 -1.02 2.92 -30.14
C PRO A 55 0.49 3.12 -29.92
N GLN A 56 0.87 4.30 -29.42
CA GLN A 56 2.23 4.63 -29.00
C GLN A 56 2.20 5.09 -27.54
N VAL A 57 3.03 4.48 -26.70
CA VAL A 57 3.19 4.86 -25.29
C VAL A 57 4.48 5.63 -25.14
N GLU A 58 4.37 6.89 -24.70
CA GLU A 58 5.50 7.80 -24.53
C GLU A 58 5.64 8.26 -23.09
N LYS A 59 6.86 8.20 -22.56
CA LYS A 59 7.17 8.77 -21.24
C LYS A 59 7.33 10.28 -21.39
N TYR A 60 6.54 11.06 -20.65
CA TYR A 60 6.65 12.52 -20.62
C TYR A 60 7.25 13.05 -19.31
N TRP A 61 7.25 12.25 -18.23
CA TRP A 61 7.83 12.63 -16.94
C TRP A 61 8.43 11.42 -16.22
N ASP A 62 9.49 11.66 -15.51
CA ASP A 62 10.07 10.78 -14.50
C ASP A 62 10.75 11.65 -13.45
N ILE A 63 11.12 11.10 -12.30
CA ILE A 63 11.83 11.86 -11.27
C ILE A 63 13.22 12.21 -11.81
N PRO A 64 13.53 13.52 -11.98
CA PRO A 64 14.81 13.96 -12.51
C PRO A 64 15.92 13.85 -11.46
N ASP A 65 17.16 13.93 -11.92
CA ASP A 65 18.31 14.13 -11.05
C ASP A 65 18.47 15.64 -10.80
N LEU A 66 18.33 16.06 -9.53
CA LEU A 66 18.43 17.46 -9.14
C LEU A 66 19.52 17.66 -8.09
N ASP A 67 20.28 18.74 -8.25
CA ASP A 67 21.11 19.26 -7.17
C ASP A 67 20.22 19.96 -6.15
N THR A 68 20.23 19.47 -4.93
CA THR A 68 19.45 20.04 -3.83
C THR A 68 20.34 20.83 -2.87
N PRO A 69 19.83 21.90 -2.24
CA PRO A 69 20.54 22.59 -1.18
C PRO A 69 21.00 21.63 -0.08
N GLN A 70 22.14 21.92 0.54
CA GLN A 70 22.68 21.09 1.63
C GLN A 70 22.35 21.69 3.01
N ASP A 71 21.88 22.92 3.06
CA ASP A 71 21.47 23.61 4.29
C ASP A 71 20.06 23.15 4.68
N GLU A 72 19.94 22.59 5.88
CA GLU A 72 18.65 22.07 6.39
C GLU A 72 17.61 23.16 6.52
N LYS A 73 18.00 24.39 6.95
CA LYS A 73 17.06 25.49 7.13
C LYS A 73 16.45 25.96 5.81
N VAL A 74 17.26 26.02 4.77
CA VAL A 74 16.77 26.35 3.42
C VAL A 74 15.78 25.30 2.94
N ILE A 75 16.07 24.03 3.18
CA ILE A 75 15.15 22.95 2.80
C ILE A 75 13.85 22.99 3.63
N GLU A 76 13.92 23.28 4.92
CA GLU A 76 12.74 23.45 5.77
C GLU A 76 11.81 24.54 5.23
N GLU A 77 12.37 25.70 4.88
CA GLU A 77 11.62 26.83 4.31
C GLU A 77 11.02 26.47 2.95
N MET A 78 11.81 25.91 2.02
CA MET A 78 11.32 25.44 0.72
C MET A 78 10.20 24.40 0.85
N LEU A 79 10.34 23.46 1.75
CA LEU A 79 9.36 22.39 1.95
C LEU A 79 8.02 22.94 2.46
N ILE A 80 8.09 23.89 3.41
CA ILE A 80 6.91 24.59 3.92
C ILE A 80 6.19 25.33 2.79
N GLU A 81 6.93 26.10 1.99
CA GLU A 81 6.36 26.87 0.87
C GLU A 81 5.73 25.95 -0.18
N LEU A 82 6.41 24.86 -0.55
CA LEU A 82 5.87 23.90 -1.52
C LEU A 82 4.61 23.17 -1.03
N ILE A 83 4.57 22.79 0.27
CA ILE A 83 3.38 22.15 0.84
C ILE A 83 2.21 23.13 0.90
N ASP A 84 2.45 24.38 1.34
CA ASP A 84 1.41 25.41 1.41
C ASP A 84 0.86 25.71 0.01
N ASP A 85 1.73 25.86 -1.01
CA ASP A 85 1.33 26.15 -2.38
C ASP A 85 0.56 24.94 -3.02
N ALA A 86 1.07 23.73 -2.85
CA ALA A 86 0.40 22.52 -3.34
C ALA A 86 -0.99 22.33 -2.71
N VAL A 87 -1.11 22.57 -1.41
CA VAL A 87 -2.40 22.55 -0.72
C VAL A 87 -3.30 23.65 -1.27
N GLN A 88 -2.82 24.88 -1.40
CA GLN A 88 -3.61 26.00 -1.90
C GLN A 88 -4.13 25.74 -3.31
N MET A 89 -3.32 25.22 -4.21
CA MET A 89 -3.77 24.84 -5.56
C MET A 89 -4.87 23.77 -5.52
N GLN A 90 -4.79 22.80 -4.61
CA GLN A 90 -5.76 21.71 -4.49
C GLN A 90 -7.00 22.08 -3.67
N LEU A 91 -7.05 23.26 -3.04
CA LEU A 91 -8.25 23.81 -2.41
C LEU A 91 -9.27 24.38 -3.44
N MET A 92 -8.84 24.58 -4.69
CA MET A 92 -9.74 25.07 -5.74
C MET A 92 -10.84 24.02 -6.02
N SER A 93 -12.09 24.38 -5.69
CA SER A 93 -13.23 23.47 -5.79
C SER A 93 -14.56 24.26 -5.81
N ASP A 94 -15.48 23.85 -6.68
CA ASP A 94 -16.86 24.37 -6.73
C ASP A 94 -17.80 23.66 -5.73
N VAL A 95 -17.28 22.69 -4.99
CA VAL A 95 -18.04 21.88 -4.03
C VAL A 95 -17.37 21.87 -2.65
N PRO A 96 -18.11 21.57 -1.57
CA PRO A 96 -17.53 21.47 -0.24
C PRO A 96 -16.39 20.45 -0.19
N LEU A 97 -15.27 20.86 0.42
CA LEU A 97 -14.09 20.03 0.59
C LEU A 97 -13.67 19.93 2.07
N GLY A 98 -12.89 18.91 2.38
CA GLY A 98 -12.33 18.65 3.70
C GLY A 98 -11.02 17.90 3.63
N ALA A 99 -10.62 17.24 4.72
CA ALA A 99 -9.41 16.42 4.77
C ALA A 99 -9.60 15.16 5.61
N PHE A 100 -8.90 14.09 5.25
CA PHE A 100 -8.68 12.97 6.16
C PHE A 100 -7.64 13.36 7.21
N LEU A 101 -7.90 13.01 8.46
CA LEU A 101 -7.03 13.35 9.58
C LEU A 101 -6.79 12.12 10.48
N SER A 102 -5.68 11.42 10.25
CA SER A 102 -5.26 10.27 11.09
C SER A 102 -4.46 10.69 12.34
N GLY A 103 -4.12 11.98 12.47
CA GLY A 103 -3.19 12.44 13.49
C GLY A 103 -1.74 11.99 13.26
N GLY A 104 -1.41 11.45 12.10
CA GLY A 104 -0.03 11.28 11.62
C GLY A 104 0.52 12.59 11.05
N ILE A 105 1.86 12.74 11.00
CA ILE A 105 2.50 13.97 10.53
C ILE A 105 2.05 14.38 9.13
N ASP A 106 1.83 13.43 8.21
CA ASP A 106 1.49 13.71 6.81
C ASP A 106 0.11 14.36 6.68
N SER A 107 -0.94 13.70 7.17
CA SER A 107 -2.30 14.24 7.17
C SER A 107 -2.40 15.52 8.00
N SER A 108 -1.66 15.61 9.10
CA SER A 108 -1.61 16.80 9.95
C SER A 108 -0.93 17.98 9.26
N SER A 109 0.11 17.75 8.46
CA SER A 109 0.77 18.80 7.65
C SER A 109 -0.18 19.38 6.62
N VAL A 110 -0.95 18.51 5.94
CA VAL A 110 -1.98 18.94 4.99
C VAL A 110 -3.04 19.79 5.68
N VAL A 111 -3.60 19.33 6.83
CA VAL A 111 -4.62 20.07 7.59
C VAL A 111 -4.08 21.39 8.11
N ALA A 112 -2.82 21.43 8.57
CA ALA A 112 -2.17 22.66 9.02
C ALA A 112 -2.09 23.71 7.89
N SER A 113 -1.69 23.33 6.69
CA SER A 113 -1.62 24.20 5.52
C SER A 113 -3.01 24.62 5.04
N MET A 114 -4.00 23.69 5.01
CA MET A 114 -5.40 24.02 4.69
C MET A 114 -5.97 25.08 5.65
N SER A 115 -5.75 24.92 6.96
CA SER A 115 -6.28 25.84 7.97
C SER A 115 -5.65 27.23 7.90
N ARG A 116 -4.44 27.35 7.37
CA ARG A 116 -3.78 28.64 7.11
C ARG A 116 -4.30 29.31 5.82
N ALA A 117 -4.67 28.53 4.83
CA ALA A 117 -5.18 29.01 3.55
C ALA A 117 -6.69 29.30 3.57
N SER A 118 -7.44 28.80 4.57
CA SER A 118 -8.89 28.95 4.68
C SER A 118 -9.29 29.95 5.74
N SER A 119 -10.30 30.78 5.42
CA SER A 119 -10.95 31.67 6.41
C SER A 119 -12.06 31.01 7.22
N LEU A 120 -12.49 29.79 6.81
CA LEU A 120 -13.49 29.01 7.50
C LEU A 120 -12.87 27.76 8.14
N PRO A 121 -13.47 27.22 9.21
CA PRO A 121 -13.00 25.97 9.79
C PRO A 121 -12.94 24.85 8.76
N VAL A 122 -11.79 24.21 8.65
CA VAL A 122 -11.59 23.06 7.74
C VAL A 122 -12.38 21.86 8.27
N LYS A 123 -13.15 21.21 7.40
CA LYS A 123 -13.82 19.96 7.74
C LYS A 123 -12.81 18.82 7.76
N THR A 124 -12.71 18.10 8.87
CA THR A 124 -11.76 16.98 9.00
C THR A 124 -12.47 15.70 9.46
N PHE A 125 -12.01 14.57 8.95
CA PHE A 125 -12.65 13.28 9.15
C PHE A 125 -11.67 12.24 9.66
N SER A 126 -12.08 11.52 10.70
CA SER A 126 -11.33 10.41 11.30
C SER A 126 -12.26 9.25 11.62
N ILE A 127 -11.72 8.03 11.58
CA ILE A 127 -12.41 6.86 12.10
C ILE A 127 -11.54 6.16 13.15
N GLY A 128 -12.20 5.49 14.05
CA GLY A 128 -11.58 4.61 15.05
C GLY A 128 -12.29 3.27 15.10
N PHE A 129 -11.64 2.31 15.75
CA PHE A 129 -12.19 1.01 16.07
C PHE A 129 -12.16 0.81 17.59
N ASP A 130 -13.00 -0.05 18.14
CA ASP A 130 -13.05 -0.34 19.59
C ASP A 130 -11.73 -0.90 20.14
N ASP A 131 -10.88 -1.48 19.28
CA ASP A 131 -9.56 -1.96 19.67
C ASP A 131 -8.60 -0.79 19.90
N ALA A 132 -8.20 -0.57 21.13
CA ALA A 132 -7.27 0.50 21.53
C ALA A 132 -5.92 0.46 20.78
N THR A 133 -5.51 -0.70 20.27
CA THR A 133 -4.24 -0.89 19.52
C THR A 133 -4.27 -0.20 18.16
N TYR A 134 -5.47 0.07 17.64
CA TYR A 134 -5.69 0.69 16.32
C TYR A 134 -6.28 2.10 16.43
N ASN A 135 -6.37 2.66 17.64
CA ASN A 135 -7.03 3.94 17.89
C ASN A 135 -6.03 5.11 17.77
N GLU A 136 -6.12 5.85 16.68
CA GLU A 136 -5.32 7.07 16.42
C GLU A 136 -6.07 8.37 16.74
N LEU A 137 -7.34 8.31 17.13
CA LEU A 137 -8.19 9.47 17.39
C LEU A 137 -7.63 10.51 18.37
N PRO A 138 -6.90 10.14 19.46
CA PRO A 138 -6.32 11.15 20.36
C PRO A 138 -5.38 12.14 19.64
N TYR A 139 -4.59 11.67 18.66
CA TYR A 139 -3.68 12.53 17.90
C TYR A 139 -4.45 13.38 16.88
N ALA A 140 -5.47 12.82 16.23
CA ALA A 140 -6.35 13.57 15.33
C ALA A 140 -7.06 14.71 16.08
N ARG A 141 -7.61 14.45 17.27
CA ARG A 141 -8.24 15.45 18.14
C ARG A 141 -7.26 16.56 18.54
N ALA A 142 -5.99 16.24 18.82
CA ALA A 142 -4.99 17.23 19.18
C ALA A 142 -4.75 18.23 18.03
N VAL A 143 -4.68 17.76 16.78
CA VAL A 143 -4.55 18.60 15.59
C VAL A 143 -5.84 19.38 15.35
N ALA A 144 -6.99 18.73 15.41
CA ALA A 144 -8.30 19.36 15.24
C ALA A 144 -8.50 20.52 16.22
N LYS A 145 -8.15 20.30 17.49
CA LYS A 145 -8.20 21.34 18.54
C LYS A 145 -7.24 22.50 18.27
N ARG A 146 -5.99 22.21 17.82
CA ARG A 146 -4.98 23.23 17.54
C ARG A 146 -5.44 24.18 16.43
N TYR A 147 -6.07 23.65 15.40
CA TYR A 147 -6.49 24.39 14.21
C TYR A 147 -7.97 24.79 14.20
N GLY A 148 -8.74 24.41 15.22
CA GLY A 148 -10.16 24.76 15.30
C GLY A 148 -10.97 24.17 14.13
N THR A 149 -10.65 22.95 13.69
CA THR A 149 -11.34 22.31 12.55
C THR A 149 -12.76 21.86 12.95
N ASP A 150 -13.67 21.82 11.96
CA ASP A 150 -14.96 21.17 12.07
C ASP A 150 -14.74 19.64 11.94
N HIS A 151 -14.44 19.01 13.09
CA HIS A 151 -13.93 17.63 13.14
C HIS A 151 -15.04 16.62 13.38
N THR A 152 -15.20 15.70 12.43
CA THR A 152 -16.08 14.53 12.55
C THR A 152 -15.24 13.28 12.79
N GLU A 153 -15.55 12.56 13.87
CA GLU A 153 -14.97 11.24 14.16
C GLU A 153 -16.04 10.21 14.41
N GLU A 154 -15.84 9.00 13.91
CA GLU A 154 -16.75 7.87 14.17
C GLU A 154 -15.94 6.64 14.62
N ILE A 155 -16.43 5.96 15.66
CA ILE A 155 -15.97 4.64 16.05
C ILE A 155 -16.89 3.64 15.35
N LEU A 156 -16.30 2.76 14.55
CA LEU A 156 -17.03 1.90 13.64
C LEU A 156 -16.87 0.42 14.04
N ASP A 157 -18.00 -0.30 14.00
CA ASP A 157 -18.08 -1.75 14.10
C ASP A 157 -18.81 -2.30 12.85
N PRO A 158 -18.13 -2.36 11.70
CA PRO A 158 -18.77 -2.73 10.45
C PRO A 158 -19.09 -4.21 10.37
N ASP A 159 -20.18 -4.57 9.66
CA ASP A 159 -20.35 -5.92 9.15
C ASP A 159 -19.30 -6.21 8.09
N ILE A 160 -18.21 -6.86 8.52
CA ILE A 160 -17.06 -7.11 7.68
C ILE A 160 -17.36 -8.12 6.57
N VAL A 161 -18.32 -9.03 6.77
CA VAL A 161 -18.66 -10.07 5.80
C VAL A 161 -19.30 -9.44 4.56
N ASP A 162 -20.29 -8.54 4.77
CA ASP A 162 -20.94 -7.80 3.67
C ASP A 162 -19.95 -6.88 2.94
N LEU A 163 -19.07 -6.21 3.70
CA LEU A 163 -18.07 -5.32 3.12
C LEU A 163 -17.07 -6.04 2.20
N VAL A 164 -16.63 -7.25 2.53
CA VAL A 164 -15.62 -7.97 1.73
C VAL A 164 -16.07 -8.13 0.29
N GLU A 165 -17.25 -8.70 0.05
CA GLU A 165 -17.75 -8.96 -1.30
C GLU A 165 -17.98 -7.67 -2.09
N ARG A 166 -18.54 -6.66 -1.42
CA ARG A 166 -18.81 -5.36 -2.03
C ARG A 166 -17.55 -4.64 -2.44
N LEU A 167 -16.53 -4.58 -1.58
CA LEU A 167 -15.31 -3.85 -1.87
C LEU A 167 -14.45 -4.53 -2.94
N VAL A 168 -14.39 -5.87 -2.98
CA VAL A 168 -13.72 -6.59 -4.07
C VAL A 168 -14.31 -6.22 -5.43
N GLY A 169 -15.63 -6.04 -5.53
CA GLY A 169 -16.30 -5.61 -6.77
C GLY A 169 -15.92 -4.21 -7.25
N HIS A 170 -15.47 -3.33 -6.34
CA HIS A 170 -15.02 -1.98 -6.71
C HIS A 170 -13.58 -1.92 -7.21
N LEU A 171 -12.78 -2.97 -6.98
CA LEU A 171 -11.34 -2.98 -7.29
C LEU A 171 -10.99 -3.46 -8.69
N ASP A 172 -11.94 -4.05 -9.44
CA ASP A 172 -11.82 -4.58 -10.80
C ASP A 172 -10.89 -5.79 -10.96
N GLU A 173 -9.83 -5.86 -10.20
CA GLU A 173 -8.85 -6.95 -10.17
C GLU A 173 -8.56 -7.40 -8.73
N PRO A 174 -7.99 -8.59 -8.50
CA PRO A 174 -7.65 -9.02 -7.15
C PRO A 174 -6.72 -8.03 -6.47
N PHE A 175 -7.06 -7.65 -5.24
CA PHE A 175 -6.32 -6.65 -4.46
C PHE A 175 -6.35 -7.03 -2.99
N GLY A 176 -5.18 -7.31 -2.41
CA GLY A 176 -5.07 -7.92 -1.09
C GLY A 176 -4.76 -6.96 0.06
N ASP A 177 -4.50 -5.66 -0.19
CA ASP A 177 -4.30 -4.71 0.91
C ASP A 177 -5.62 -4.50 1.67
N PHE A 178 -5.69 -5.05 2.86
CA PHE A 178 -6.88 -4.96 3.71
C PHE A 178 -7.11 -3.55 4.31
N SER A 179 -6.25 -2.58 4.06
CA SER A 179 -6.53 -1.18 4.40
C SER A 179 -7.59 -0.55 3.49
N ILE A 180 -8.10 -1.28 2.48
CA ILE A 180 -9.32 -0.91 1.74
C ILE A 180 -10.50 -0.66 2.67
N PHE A 181 -10.65 -1.45 3.75
CA PHE A 181 -11.76 -1.32 4.68
C PHE A 181 -11.76 0.04 5.40
N PRO A 182 -10.72 0.42 6.15
CA PRO A 182 -10.72 1.72 6.80
C PRO A 182 -10.69 2.88 5.80
N THR A 183 -10.10 2.73 4.60
CA THR A 183 -10.13 3.77 3.57
C THR A 183 -11.54 3.99 3.03
N TYR A 184 -12.29 2.92 2.77
CA TYR A 184 -13.69 3.00 2.37
C TYR A 184 -14.53 3.66 3.47
N LEU A 185 -14.42 3.18 4.72
CA LEU A 185 -15.23 3.65 5.83
C LEU A 185 -15.00 5.14 6.15
N VAL A 186 -13.75 5.62 6.15
CA VAL A 186 -13.49 7.06 6.36
C VAL A 186 -14.00 7.89 5.18
N SER A 187 -13.96 7.34 3.97
CA SER A 187 -14.52 7.99 2.79
C SER A 187 -16.05 8.09 2.86
N GLU A 188 -16.71 7.06 3.35
CA GLU A 188 -18.16 7.06 3.57
C GLU A 188 -18.59 8.11 4.60
N VAL A 189 -17.85 8.23 5.72
CA VAL A 189 -18.08 9.27 6.74
C VAL A 189 -17.89 10.67 6.13
N ALA A 190 -16.79 10.89 5.40
CA ALA A 190 -16.50 12.19 4.80
C ALA A 190 -17.53 12.58 3.74
N ARG A 191 -17.97 11.61 2.93
CA ARG A 191 -18.91 11.82 1.81
C ARG A 191 -20.25 12.40 2.25
N ARG A 192 -20.65 12.18 3.49
CA ARG A 192 -21.90 12.78 4.05
C ARG A 192 -21.84 14.30 4.11
N ASN A 193 -20.62 14.87 4.22
CA ASN A 193 -20.41 16.31 4.44
C ASN A 193 -19.69 17.02 3.29
N VAL A 194 -18.88 16.30 2.50
CA VAL A 194 -18.04 16.87 1.43
C VAL A 194 -18.04 16.01 0.18
N LYS A 195 -17.55 16.58 -0.92
CA LYS A 195 -17.38 15.90 -2.21
C LYS A 195 -15.91 15.67 -2.56
N VAL A 196 -15.03 16.43 -1.94
CA VAL A 196 -13.59 16.40 -2.14
C VAL A 196 -12.92 16.32 -0.79
N VAL A 197 -11.87 15.52 -0.67
CA VAL A 197 -10.99 15.48 0.51
C VAL A 197 -9.53 15.56 0.11
N LEU A 198 -8.72 16.22 0.93
CA LEU A 198 -7.28 16.16 0.84
C LEU A 198 -6.76 15.05 1.77
N SER A 199 -5.78 14.30 1.28
CA SER A 199 -5.13 13.19 2.01
C SER A 199 -3.63 13.43 2.16
N GLY A 200 -3.04 12.78 3.17
CA GLY A 200 -1.60 12.84 3.44
C GLY A 200 -0.79 11.68 2.83
N ASP A 201 -1.35 10.93 1.87
CA ASP A 201 -0.66 9.81 1.24
C ASP A 201 0.63 10.27 0.51
N GLY A 202 1.59 9.37 0.36
CA GLY A 202 2.89 9.65 -0.26
C GLY A 202 3.96 10.18 0.71
N GLY A 203 3.59 10.68 1.87
CA GLY A 203 4.56 11.23 2.83
C GLY A 203 5.57 10.21 3.37
N ASP A 204 5.18 8.95 3.49
CA ASP A 204 6.07 7.86 3.93
C ASP A 204 7.12 7.53 2.85
N GLU A 205 6.71 7.42 1.60
CA GLU A 205 7.56 7.13 0.46
C GLU A 205 8.55 8.26 0.21
N LEU A 206 8.10 9.51 0.29
CA LEU A 206 8.93 10.67 -0.03
C LEU A 206 9.95 10.99 1.07
N PHE A 207 9.56 10.91 2.34
CA PHE A 207 10.38 11.33 3.47
C PHE A 207 10.96 10.18 4.29
N GLY A 208 10.87 8.94 3.79
CA GLY A 208 11.48 7.78 4.46
C GLY A 208 10.77 7.38 5.75
N GLY A 209 9.43 7.30 5.73
CA GLY A 209 8.61 7.04 6.92
C GLY A 209 8.52 5.58 7.34
N TYR A 210 8.85 4.64 6.47
CA TYR A 210 8.73 3.22 6.75
C TYR A 210 9.90 2.66 7.57
N ASP A 211 9.60 1.76 8.50
CA ASP A 211 10.62 1.01 9.26
C ASP A 211 11.57 0.22 8.34
N THR A 212 11.11 -0.16 7.14
CA THR A 212 11.90 -0.87 6.13
C THR A 212 13.08 -0.06 5.63
N TYR A 213 12.93 1.26 5.50
CA TYR A 213 14.02 2.16 5.13
C TYR A 213 15.08 2.29 6.25
N VAL A 214 14.63 2.26 7.52
CA VAL A 214 15.55 2.23 8.67
C VAL A 214 16.34 0.93 8.69
N ALA A 215 15.67 -0.21 8.44
CA ALA A 215 16.32 -1.50 8.37
C ALA A 215 17.46 -1.56 7.33
N GLN A 216 17.26 -0.90 6.18
CA GLN A 216 18.32 -0.77 5.17
C GLN A 216 19.53 0.02 5.68
N SER A 217 19.34 1.07 6.45
CA SER A 217 20.47 1.83 7.02
C SER A 217 21.33 0.95 7.94
N MET A 218 20.73 -0.07 8.56
CA MET A 218 21.41 -1.05 9.39
C MET A 218 22.17 -2.12 8.58
N ASP A 219 21.81 -2.35 7.31
CA ASP A 219 22.44 -3.34 6.45
C ASP A 219 23.94 -3.08 6.27
N ARG A 220 24.35 -1.83 6.21
CA ARG A 220 25.76 -1.45 6.15
C ARG A 220 26.57 -2.04 7.32
N TYR A 221 26.02 -2.00 8.53
CA TYR A 221 26.68 -2.56 9.71
C TYR A 221 26.65 -4.09 9.69
N TYR A 222 25.53 -4.68 9.24
CA TYR A 222 25.41 -6.14 9.10
C TYR A 222 26.39 -6.72 8.07
N ARG A 223 26.61 -6.02 6.95
CA ARG A 223 27.56 -6.44 5.91
C ARG A 223 29.02 -6.43 6.35
N ASN A 224 29.36 -5.67 7.40
CA ASN A 224 30.69 -5.66 7.99
C ASN A 224 30.97 -6.93 8.84
N LEU A 225 29.96 -7.73 9.18
CA LEU A 225 30.14 -9.00 9.86
C LEU A 225 30.81 -10.04 8.93
N PRO A 226 31.66 -10.93 9.44
CA PRO A 226 32.26 -12.02 8.66
C PRO A 226 31.21 -12.85 7.94
N ALA A 227 31.49 -13.21 6.67
CA ALA A 227 30.54 -13.89 5.81
C ALA A 227 30.01 -15.21 6.41
N GLY A 228 30.84 -15.95 7.14
CA GLY A 228 30.45 -17.20 7.82
C GLY A 228 29.39 -16.97 8.90
N ILE A 229 29.51 -15.90 9.69
CA ILE A 229 28.54 -15.55 10.72
C ILE A 229 27.21 -15.15 10.05
N ARG A 230 27.29 -14.28 9.05
CA ARG A 230 26.15 -13.71 8.36
C ARG A 230 25.35 -14.73 7.55
N ARG A 231 26.02 -15.64 6.82
CA ARG A 231 25.35 -16.58 5.91
C ARG A 231 24.93 -17.89 6.56
N ASN A 232 25.63 -18.32 7.63
CA ASN A 232 25.42 -19.65 8.19
C ASN A 232 24.92 -19.60 9.65
N ILE A 233 25.56 -18.80 10.51
CA ILE A 233 25.26 -18.83 11.95
C ILE A 233 23.98 -18.09 12.26
N LEU A 234 23.84 -16.84 11.82
CA LEU A 234 22.67 -16.02 12.13
C LEU A 234 21.37 -16.58 11.53
N PRO A 235 21.32 -16.98 10.24
CA PRO A 235 20.12 -17.63 9.68
C PRO A 235 19.78 -18.94 10.40
N GLY A 236 20.77 -19.77 10.72
CA GLY A 236 20.57 -21.02 11.44
C GLY A 236 20.03 -20.85 12.87
N LEU A 237 20.49 -19.81 13.59
CA LEU A 237 19.94 -19.47 14.90
C LEU A 237 18.50 -18.94 14.78
N MET A 238 18.24 -18.07 13.82
CA MET A 238 16.91 -17.48 13.64
C MET A 238 15.86 -18.48 13.11
N ALA A 239 16.27 -19.50 12.35
CA ALA A 239 15.39 -20.59 11.92
C ALA A 239 14.83 -21.40 13.12
N ARG A 240 15.56 -21.45 14.23
CA ARG A 240 15.15 -22.15 15.47
C ARG A 240 14.27 -21.30 16.40
N VAL A 241 14.15 -20.00 16.12
CA VAL A 241 13.32 -19.10 16.92
C VAL A 241 11.90 -19.13 16.36
N THR A 242 10.95 -19.59 17.16
CA THR A 242 9.54 -19.60 16.79
C THR A 242 9.04 -18.15 16.66
N PRO A 243 8.36 -17.79 15.56
CA PRO A 243 7.76 -16.48 15.40
C PRO A 243 6.76 -16.21 16.53
N ARG A 244 6.88 -15.06 17.20
CA ARG A 244 5.87 -14.67 18.20
C ARG A 244 4.60 -14.20 17.49
N PRO A 245 3.43 -14.41 18.09
CA PRO A 245 2.15 -14.00 17.50
C PRO A 245 2.01 -12.48 17.32
N ASP A 246 2.87 -11.68 17.99
CA ASP A 246 2.80 -10.22 17.95
C ASP A 246 3.29 -9.64 16.61
N LYS A 247 2.43 -8.88 15.93
CA LYS A 247 2.70 -8.32 14.60
C LYS A 247 3.95 -7.44 14.51
N LYS A 248 4.32 -6.74 15.59
CA LYS A 248 5.44 -5.79 15.68
C LYS A 248 6.63 -6.29 16.51
N GLY A 249 6.70 -7.59 16.81
CA GLY A 249 7.79 -8.13 17.64
C GLY A 249 9.17 -7.94 16.98
N VAL A 250 10.17 -7.50 17.78
CA VAL A 250 11.57 -7.33 17.36
C VAL A 250 12.10 -8.61 16.68
N ILE A 251 11.70 -9.78 17.17
CA ILE A 251 12.10 -11.08 16.61
C ILE A 251 11.64 -11.23 15.15
N ASN A 252 10.38 -10.90 14.84
CA ASN A 252 9.85 -11.00 13.48
C ASN A 252 10.53 -10.02 12.52
N LYS A 253 10.80 -8.79 12.98
CA LYS A 253 11.56 -7.80 12.21
C LYS A 253 12.99 -8.26 11.96
N THR A 254 13.69 -8.79 12.99
CA THR A 254 15.05 -9.32 12.86
C THR A 254 15.11 -10.51 11.91
N LYS A 255 14.13 -11.42 11.96
CA LYS A 255 14.07 -12.56 11.05
C LYS A 255 13.93 -12.11 9.60
N ARG A 256 12.98 -11.22 9.30
CA ARG A 256 12.82 -10.65 7.95
C ARG A 256 14.04 -9.89 7.47
N PHE A 257 14.71 -9.15 8.36
CA PHE A 257 15.96 -8.46 8.06
C PHE A 257 17.07 -9.44 7.65
N ILE A 258 17.29 -10.51 8.41
CA ILE A 258 18.34 -11.50 8.13
C ILE A 258 18.04 -12.25 6.82
N GLU A 259 16.78 -12.63 6.57
CA GLU A 259 16.36 -13.24 5.33
C GLU A 259 16.60 -12.31 4.13
N GLY A 260 16.24 -11.02 4.26
CA GLY A 260 16.48 -10.01 3.23
C GLY A 260 17.96 -9.74 2.99
N ALA A 261 18.75 -9.62 4.06
CA ALA A 261 20.18 -9.34 3.99
C ALA A 261 21.02 -10.44 3.29
N ALA A 262 20.44 -11.62 3.09
CA ALA A 262 21.06 -12.69 2.28
C ALA A 262 20.89 -12.46 0.77
N LEU A 263 19.97 -11.59 0.36
CA LEU A 263 19.68 -11.28 -1.03
C LEU A 263 20.55 -10.16 -1.59
N SER A 264 20.49 -9.93 -2.91
CA SER A 264 21.09 -8.75 -3.53
C SER A 264 20.47 -7.45 -2.98
N PRO A 265 21.16 -6.30 -3.04
CA PRO A 265 20.62 -5.03 -2.56
C PRO A 265 19.27 -4.65 -3.17
N SER A 266 19.05 -4.94 -4.45
CA SER A 266 17.80 -4.74 -5.17
C SER A 266 16.66 -5.61 -4.63
N LEU A 267 16.95 -6.85 -4.28
CA LEU A 267 15.97 -7.81 -3.76
C LEU A 267 15.75 -7.71 -2.26
N GLN A 268 16.71 -7.14 -1.53
CA GLN A 268 16.60 -6.98 -0.08
C GLN A 268 15.39 -6.14 0.31
N HIS A 269 15.17 -5.03 -0.39
CA HIS A 269 13.99 -4.18 -0.18
C HIS A 269 12.70 -4.92 -0.55
N THR A 270 12.70 -5.58 -1.69
CA THR A 270 11.56 -6.38 -2.18
C THR A 270 11.10 -7.43 -1.18
N ARG A 271 12.01 -8.03 -0.39
CA ARG A 271 11.66 -9.02 0.63
C ARG A 271 10.68 -8.49 1.68
N TRP A 272 10.72 -7.19 1.99
CA TRP A 272 9.80 -6.56 2.92
C TRP A 272 8.37 -6.42 2.35
N MET A 273 8.27 -6.33 1.03
CA MET A 273 7.01 -6.16 0.30
C MET A 273 6.37 -7.49 -0.09
N MET A 274 7.10 -8.61 -0.01
CA MET A 274 6.59 -9.93 -0.33
C MET A 274 5.83 -10.56 0.84
N PHE A 275 4.58 -10.93 0.64
CA PHE A 275 3.73 -11.65 1.59
C PHE A 275 3.82 -13.16 1.45
N THR A 276 4.01 -13.65 0.21
CA THR A 276 4.18 -15.09 -0.08
C THR A 276 5.54 -15.33 -0.70
N SER A 277 6.34 -16.22 -0.08
CA SER A 277 7.68 -16.54 -0.57
C SER A 277 7.64 -17.37 -1.87
N TYR A 278 8.76 -17.43 -2.59
CA TYR A 278 8.88 -18.28 -3.76
C TYR A 278 8.60 -19.77 -3.45
N GLU A 279 9.14 -20.29 -2.34
CA GLU A 279 8.93 -21.67 -1.93
C GLU A 279 7.47 -21.96 -1.57
N ASP A 280 6.80 -21.02 -0.90
CA ASP A 280 5.38 -21.14 -0.61
C ASP A 280 4.54 -21.23 -1.89
N ARG A 281 4.83 -20.36 -2.88
CA ARG A 281 4.10 -20.35 -4.16
C ARG A 281 4.36 -21.61 -4.98
N LYS A 282 5.60 -22.12 -4.98
CA LYS A 282 5.93 -23.39 -5.64
C LYS A 282 5.09 -24.56 -5.14
N ASN A 283 4.82 -24.61 -3.84
CA ASN A 283 3.98 -25.63 -3.23
C ASN A 283 2.47 -25.36 -3.42
N LEU A 284 2.11 -24.08 -3.56
CA LEU A 284 0.73 -23.64 -3.72
C LEU A 284 0.16 -23.97 -5.11
N TYR A 285 0.95 -23.79 -6.18
CA TYR A 285 0.44 -23.98 -7.54
C TYR A 285 0.30 -25.44 -7.91
N ARG A 286 -0.67 -25.73 -8.76
CA ARG A 286 -0.73 -27.00 -9.49
C ARG A 286 0.44 -27.12 -10.47
N PRO A 287 0.89 -28.34 -10.80
CA PRO A 287 2.05 -28.52 -11.68
C PRO A 287 1.93 -27.80 -13.03
N GLU A 288 0.73 -27.78 -13.62
CA GLU A 288 0.48 -27.14 -14.91
C GLU A 288 0.67 -25.61 -14.84
N ILE A 289 0.20 -24.99 -13.75
CA ILE A 289 0.37 -23.55 -13.51
C ILE A 289 1.85 -23.21 -13.24
N SER A 290 2.51 -24.02 -12.39
CA SER A 290 3.93 -23.86 -12.10
C SER A 290 4.80 -23.98 -13.36
N ALA A 291 4.47 -24.90 -14.26
CA ALA A 291 5.16 -25.06 -15.55
C ALA A 291 4.92 -23.86 -16.48
N ALA A 292 3.70 -23.31 -16.51
CA ALA A 292 3.37 -22.14 -17.33
C ALA A 292 4.08 -20.85 -16.87
N LEU A 293 4.32 -20.70 -15.56
CA LEU A 293 5.09 -19.58 -15.00
C LEU A 293 6.59 -19.64 -15.34
N ASN A 294 7.10 -20.81 -15.68
CA ASN A 294 8.46 -21.05 -16.20
C ASN A 294 9.60 -20.32 -15.44
N GLY A 295 9.49 -20.25 -14.11
CA GLY A 295 10.50 -19.64 -13.25
C GLY A 295 10.62 -18.12 -13.31
N LYS A 296 9.71 -17.41 -13.99
CA LYS A 296 9.66 -15.94 -13.99
C LYS A 296 9.50 -15.43 -12.57
N SER A 297 10.21 -14.35 -12.27
CA SER A 297 10.27 -13.81 -10.91
C SER A 297 9.64 -12.42 -10.86
N THR A 298 8.67 -12.24 -9.96
CA THR A 298 8.13 -10.91 -9.62
C THR A 298 9.23 -9.94 -9.19
N ALA A 299 10.35 -10.44 -8.67
CA ALA A 299 11.50 -9.63 -8.27
C ALA A 299 12.15 -8.84 -9.43
N GLU A 300 12.05 -9.31 -10.67
CA GLU A 300 12.62 -8.65 -11.85
C GLU A 300 12.05 -7.24 -12.08
N ILE A 301 10.79 -7.01 -11.69
CA ILE A 301 10.15 -5.69 -11.77
C ILE A 301 10.91 -4.69 -10.89
N PHE A 302 11.18 -5.09 -9.66
CA PHE A 302 11.88 -4.26 -8.68
C PHE A 302 13.33 -4.02 -9.08
N GLU A 303 14.01 -5.06 -9.54
CA GLU A 303 15.38 -4.95 -10.06
C GLU A 303 15.44 -3.99 -11.25
N GLY A 304 14.47 -4.04 -12.16
CA GLY A 304 14.36 -3.13 -13.29
C GLY A 304 14.29 -1.66 -12.85
N HIS A 305 13.46 -1.35 -11.85
CA HIS A 305 13.36 0.01 -11.31
C HIS A 305 14.60 0.41 -10.53
N PHE A 306 15.13 -0.45 -9.68
CA PHE A 306 16.33 -0.21 -8.89
C PHE A 306 17.53 0.12 -9.77
N ASN A 307 17.73 -0.64 -10.84
CA ASN A 307 18.87 -0.47 -11.76
C ASN A 307 18.79 0.80 -12.61
N ARG A 308 17.57 1.33 -12.86
CA ARG A 308 17.40 2.61 -13.61
C ARG A 308 18.04 3.80 -12.92
N LYS A 309 18.13 3.77 -11.60
CA LYS A 309 18.69 4.84 -10.76
C LYS A 309 19.91 4.35 -9.96
N SER A 310 20.74 3.51 -10.59
CA SER A 310 21.90 2.86 -9.95
C SER A 310 22.94 3.84 -9.38
N HIS A 311 22.96 5.09 -9.87
CA HIS A 311 23.85 6.16 -9.37
C HIS A 311 23.30 6.89 -8.12
N TRP A 312 22.04 6.67 -7.76
CA TRP A 312 21.45 7.26 -6.57
C TRP A 312 21.91 6.56 -5.30
N ASN A 313 21.77 7.27 -4.18
CA ASN A 313 22.01 6.61 -2.88
C ASN A 313 20.96 5.51 -2.61
N PRO A 314 21.29 4.49 -1.81
CA PRO A 314 20.42 3.33 -1.63
C PRO A 314 19.00 3.64 -1.13
N LEU A 315 18.84 4.68 -0.28
CA LEU A 315 17.50 5.08 0.19
C LEU A 315 16.68 5.68 -0.96
N ALA A 316 17.27 6.57 -1.76
CA ALA A 316 16.58 7.16 -2.90
C ALA A 316 16.21 6.12 -3.96
N GLN A 317 17.06 5.10 -4.19
CA GLN A 317 16.73 3.97 -5.07
C GLN A 317 15.51 3.19 -4.58
N GLN A 318 15.43 2.93 -3.28
CA GLN A 318 14.27 2.24 -2.69
C GLN A 318 13.00 3.08 -2.77
N GLN A 319 13.09 4.37 -2.44
CA GLN A 319 11.97 5.29 -2.58
C GLN A 319 11.49 5.35 -4.02
N TYR A 320 12.40 5.36 -5.00
CA TYR A 320 12.03 5.31 -6.41
C TYR A 320 11.29 4.02 -6.78
N VAL A 321 11.76 2.87 -6.28
CA VAL A 321 11.06 1.59 -6.47
C VAL A 321 9.66 1.66 -5.88
N ASP A 322 9.51 2.11 -4.64
CA ASP A 322 8.21 2.20 -3.97
C ASP A 322 7.26 3.17 -4.67
N ILE A 323 7.77 4.33 -5.10
CA ILE A 323 6.98 5.32 -5.86
C ILE A 323 6.49 4.73 -7.19
N LYS A 324 7.32 3.93 -7.88
CA LYS A 324 6.97 3.35 -9.19
C LYS A 324 6.13 2.07 -9.12
N THR A 325 6.01 1.45 -7.94
CA THR A 325 5.28 0.20 -7.75
C THR A 325 4.24 0.33 -6.64
N TYR A 326 4.65 0.26 -5.38
CA TYR A 326 3.78 0.23 -4.21
C TYR A 326 2.89 1.47 -4.08
N LEU A 327 3.45 2.68 -4.25
CA LEU A 327 2.67 3.91 -4.16
C LEU A 327 1.60 3.99 -5.26
N VAL A 328 1.96 3.69 -6.50
CA VAL A 328 1.04 3.81 -7.65
C VAL A 328 0.01 2.67 -7.66
N ASP A 329 0.48 1.43 -7.57
CA ASP A 329 -0.34 0.25 -7.84
C ASP A 329 -1.06 -0.29 -6.59
N ASP A 330 -0.66 0.12 -5.38
CA ASP A 330 -1.32 -0.23 -4.13
C ASP A 330 -1.95 1.02 -3.48
N ILE A 331 -1.14 1.93 -2.93
CA ILE A 331 -1.64 3.02 -2.07
C ILE A 331 -2.63 3.93 -2.82
N LEU A 332 -2.25 4.47 -3.97
CA LEU A 332 -3.09 5.40 -4.71
C LEU A 332 -4.29 4.70 -5.37
N THR A 333 -4.09 3.47 -5.86
CA THR A 333 -5.19 2.66 -6.41
C THR A 333 -6.25 2.40 -5.35
N LYS A 334 -5.86 2.02 -4.15
CA LYS A 334 -6.76 1.83 -3.02
C LYS A 334 -7.50 3.11 -2.64
N VAL A 335 -6.76 4.23 -2.48
CA VAL A 335 -7.37 5.51 -2.09
C VAL A 335 -8.40 5.93 -3.13
N ASP A 336 -8.05 5.90 -4.41
CA ASP A 336 -8.95 6.26 -5.51
C ASP A 336 -10.18 5.35 -5.56
N ARG A 337 -10.00 4.02 -5.57
CA ARG A 337 -11.11 3.07 -5.68
C ARG A 337 -12.06 3.12 -4.50
N MET A 338 -11.55 3.24 -3.28
CA MET A 338 -12.37 3.24 -2.07
C MET A 338 -13.08 4.57 -1.87
N SER A 339 -12.47 5.69 -2.19
CA SER A 339 -13.14 6.98 -2.14
C SER A 339 -14.18 7.15 -3.26
N MET A 340 -13.84 6.71 -4.49
CA MET A 340 -14.78 6.75 -5.62
C MET A 340 -15.94 5.76 -5.47
N ALA A 341 -15.80 4.67 -4.71
CA ALA A 341 -16.91 3.78 -4.38
C ALA A 341 -18.07 4.51 -3.68
N VAL A 342 -17.78 5.62 -3.00
CA VAL A 342 -18.77 6.51 -2.38
C VAL A 342 -18.89 7.87 -3.09
N SER A 343 -18.33 8.02 -4.29
CA SER A 343 -18.33 9.26 -5.08
C SER A 343 -17.68 10.45 -4.35
N LEU A 344 -16.56 10.19 -3.68
CA LEU A 344 -15.71 11.17 -3.00
C LEU A 344 -14.40 11.30 -3.78
N GLU A 345 -14.04 12.51 -4.21
CA GLU A 345 -12.73 12.77 -4.84
C GLU A 345 -11.66 12.92 -3.75
N ALA A 346 -10.59 12.12 -3.81
CA ALA A 346 -9.42 12.26 -2.95
C ALA A 346 -8.27 12.94 -3.71
N ARG A 347 -7.71 14.00 -3.11
CA ARG A 347 -6.54 14.73 -3.63
C ARG A 347 -5.35 14.55 -2.70
N VAL A 348 -4.14 14.50 -3.25
CA VAL A 348 -2.92 14.15 -2.52
C VAL A 348 -1.84 15.24 -2.70
N PRO A 349 -1.90 16.35 -1.93
CA PRO A 349 -0.99 17.50 -2.10
C PRO A 349 0.49 17.16 -1.93
N LEU A 350 0.84 16.21 -1.07
CA LEU A 350 2.23 15.80 -0.86
C LEU A 350 2.86 15.15 -2.09
N LEU A 351 2.04 14.69 -3.05
CA LEU A 351 2.50 14.15 -4.33
C LEU A 351 2.54 15.18 -5.46
N ASP A 352 2.49 16.49 -5.15
CA ASP A 352 2.87 17.51 -6.12
C ASP A 352 4.28 17.20 -6.65
N TYR A 353 4.44 17.22 -7.98
CA TYR A 353 5.69 16.79 -8.62
C TYR A 353 6.91 17.56 -8.10
N ARG A 354 6.77 18.84 -7.72
CA ARG A 354 7.85 19.66 -7.15
C ARG A 354 8.30 19.17 -5.78
N ILE A 355 7.34 18.70 -4.95
CA ILE A 355 7.63 18.08 -3.66
C ILE A 355 8.31 16.72 -3.87
N VAL A 356 7.81 15.92 -4.82
CA VAL A 356 8.40 14.62 -5.16
C VAL A 356 9.84 14.78 -5.64
N GLU A 357 10.07 15.70 -6.58
CA GLU A 357 11.40 15.99 -7.13
C GLU A 357 12.37 16.49 -6.06
N LEU A 358 11.94 17.40 -5.19
CA LEU A 358 12.76 17.84 -4.05
C LEU A 358 13.05 16.68 -3.11
N ALA A 359 12.01 16.01 -2.57
CA ALA A 359 12.14 15.04 -1.50
C ALA A 359 13.00 13.81 -1.88
N VAL A 360 12.85 13.28 -3.09
CA VAL A 360 13.62 12.11 -3.53
C VAL A 360 15.10 12.45 -3.67
N ASN A 361 15.44 13.65 -4.15
CA ASN A 361 16.82 14.10 -4.35
C ASN A 361 17.53 14.58 -3.06
N LEU A 362 16.81 14.72 -1.94
CA LEU A 362 17.43 15.08 -0.66
C LEU A 362 18.43 14.01 -0.19
N PRO A 363 19.53 14.42 0.47
CA PRO A 363 20.45 13.51 1.13
C PRO A 363 19.71 12.59 2.13
N SER A 364 20.11 11.31 2.18
CA SER A 364 19.46 10.31 3.08
C SER A 364 19.41 10.76 4.55
N ARG A 365 20.45 11.51 5.02
CA ARG A 365 20.48 12.04 6.40
C ARG A 365 19.36 13.04 6.71
N MET A 366 18.83 13.72 5.70
CA MET A 366 17.70 14.65 5.86
C MET A 366 16.35 13.92 5.93
N LYS A 367 16.28 12.70 5.44
CA LYS A 367 15.07 11.85 5.50
C LYS A 367 15.09 10.94 6.72
N ILE A 368 16.22 10.27 6.96
CA ILE A 368 16.43 9.41 8.12
C ILE A 368 17.71 9.83 8.83
N ASN A 369 17.56 10.37 10.06
CA ASN A 369 18.67 10.84 10.86
C ASN A 369 18.75 10.07 12.19
N ARG A 370 19.82 9.30 12.40
CA ARG A 370 20.04 8.49 13.61
C ARG A 370 18.87 7.56 13.97
N GLY A 371 18.18 7.04 12.96
CA GLY A 371 17.00 6.18 13.12
C GLY A 371 15.67 6.93 13.23
N GLU A 372 15.69 8.25 13.27
CA GLU A 372 14.49 9.09 13.18
C GLU A 372 14.05 9.21 11.71
N THR A 373 12.84 8.76 11.43
CA THR A 373 12.17 8.84 10.12
C THR A 373 11.52 10.20 9.89
N LYS A 374 11.34 10.58 8.61
CA LYS A 374 10.72 11.86 8.20
C LYS A 374 11.39 13.09 8.82
N TYR A 375 12.69 13.02 9.05
CA TYR A 375 13.44 13.99 9.84
C TYR A 375 13.22 15.43 9.38
N ILE A 376 13.44 15.74 8.10
CA ILE A 376 13.27 17.10 7.57
C ILE A 376 11.81 17.58 7.60
N LEU A 377 10.85 16.68 7.33
CA LEU A 377 9.42 17.01 7.42
C LEU A 377 9.02 17.34 8.86
N LYS A 378 9.53 16.59 9.85
CA LYS A 378 9.30 16.89 11.27
C LYS A 378 9.87 18.24 11.67
N LYS A 379 11.07 18.56 11.19
CA LYS A 379 11.68 19.86 11.41
C LYS A 379 10.85 20.99 10.81
N ALA A 380 10.51 20.88 9.53
CA ALA A 380 9.68 21.86 8.84
C ALA A 380 8.33 22.10 9.55
N MET A 381 7.74 21.03 10.11
CA MET A 381 6.44 21.12 10.77
C MET A 381 6.51 21.36 12.29
N SER A 382 7.70 21.53 12.87
CA SER A 382 7.90 21.61 14.33
C SER A 382 7.15 22.77 15.00
N GLU A 383 7.04 23.92 14.34
CA GLU A 383 6.28 25.07 14.84
C GLU A 383 4.77 24.95 14.56
N ARG A 384 4.39 24.12 13.59
CA ARG A 384 3.01 23.96 13.15
C ARG A 384 2.26 22.85 13.87
N LEU A 385 2.91 21.74 14.21
CA LEU A 385 2.25 20.56 14.77
C LEU A 385 2.60 20.35 16.25
N PRO A 386 1.68 19.74 17.03
CA PRO A 386 1.98 19.33 18.40
C PRO A 386 3.13 18.34 18.44
N HIS A 387 3.99 18.41 19.47
CA HIS A 387 5.12 17.51 19.64
C HIS A 387 4.73 16.03 19.60
N ASP A 388 3.65 15.63 20.25
CA ASP A 388 3.18 14.26 20.31
C ASP A 388 2.74 13.73 18.94
N VAL A 389 2.26 14.59 18.05
CA VAL A 389 1.93 14.28 16.65
C VAL A 389 3.19 14.06 15.82
N LEU A 390 4.20 14.92 15.98
CA LEU A 390 5.47 14.83 15.27
C LEU A 390 6.22 13.53 15.58
N TYR A 391 6.22 13.13 16.85
CA TYR A 391 6.98 11.98 17.32
C TYR A 391 6.12 10.73 17.59
N LYS A 392 4.87 10.74 17.14
CA LYS A 392 4.01 9.56 17.17
C LYS A 392 4.68 8.37 16.49
N PRO A 393 4.74 7.19 17.12
CA PRO A 393 5.21 5.98 16.46
C PRO A 393 4.40 5.68 15.19
N LYS A 394 5.09 5.34 14.07
CA LYS A 394 4.40 4.99 12.83
C LYS A 394 3.44 3.82 13.06
N GLN A 395 2.21 4.05 12.71
CA GLN A 395 1.15 3.05 12.73
C GLN A 395 0.53 2.98 11.33
N GLY A 396 0.41 1.77 10.77
CA GLY A 396 -0.27 1.59 9.50
C GLY A 396 -1.78 1.65 9.70
N PHE A 397 -2.51 2.08 8.71
CA PHE A 397 -3.97 2.05 8.67
C PHE A 397 -4.44 0.59 8.51
N SER A 398 -4.40 -0.18 9.58
CA SER A 398 -4.55 -1.64 9.57
C SER A 398 -5.69 -2.09 10.48
N ILE A 399 -6.24 -3.25 10.14
CA ILE A 399 -7.34 -3.91 10.85
C ILE A 399 -6.86 -5.25 11.44
N PRO A 400 -7.57 -5.85 12.40
CA PRO A 400 -7.21 -7.11 13.01
C PRO A 400 -7.55 -8.34 12.13
N LEU A 401 -7.08 -8.37 10.87
CA LEU A 401 -7.39 -9.42 9.89
C LEU A 401 -7.18 -10.84 10.43
N LYS A 402 -6.10 -11.07 11.18
CA LYS A 402 -5.81 -12.36 11.82
C LYS A 402 -6.96 -12.83 12.71
N HIS A 403 -7.55 -11.90 13.46
CA HIS A 403 -8.66 -12.21 14.37
C HIS A 403 -9.96 -12.41 13.60
N TRP A 404 -10.19 -11.61 12.56
CA TRP A 404 -11.37 -11.75 11.71
C TRP A 404 -11.40 -13.11 10.98
N LEU A 405 -10.27 -13.56 10.43
CA LEU A 405 -10.18 -14.88 9.78
C LEU A 405 -10.35 -16.08 10.74
N ARG A 406 -10.14 -15.86 12.04
CA ARG A 406 -10.43 -16.87 13.08
C ARG A 406 -11.83 -16.71 13.70
N GLY A 407 -12.49 -15.61 13.44
CA GLY A 407 -13.80 -15.23 13.98
C GLY A 407 -14.85 -15.02 12.90
N SER A 408 -15.24 -13.78 12.67
CA SER A 408 -16.35 -13.40 11.76
C SER A 408 -16.18 -13.86 10.32
N LEU A 409 -14.96 -13.82 9.78
CA LEU A 409 -14.68 -14.29 8.41
C LEU A 409 -14.37 -15.79 8.31
N LYS A 410 -14.32 -16.53 9.44
CA LYS A 410 -14.01 -17.96 9.40
C LYS A 410 -14.97 -18.78 8.52
N PRO A 411 -16.31 -18.62 8.63
CA PRO A 411 -17.24 -19.36 7.76
C PRO A 411 -17.02 -19.08 6.28
N MET A 412 -16.85 -17.79 5.90
CA MET A 412 -16.57 -17.40 4.52
C MET A 412 -15.23 -17.98 4.03
N MET A 413 -14.18 -17.88 4.83
CA MET A 413 -12.87 -18.43 4.48
C MET A 413 -12.92 -19.95 4.25
N THR A 414 -13.54 -20.70 5.16
CA THR A 414 -13.61 -22.17 5.04
C THR A 414 -14.49 -22.62 3.89
N ASP A 415 -15.50 -21.85 3.53
CA ASP A 415 -16.34 -22.13 2.36
C ASP A 415 -15.62 -21.82 1.04
N LEU A 416 -15.06 -20.59 0.90
CA LEU A 416 -14.36 -20.17 -0.33
C LEU A 416 -13.10 -20.99 -0.61
N LEU A 417 -12.38 -21.39 0.43
CA LEU A 417 -11.12 -22.15 0.33
C LEU A 417 -11.29 -23.63 0.64
N SER A 418 -12.52 -24.17 0.55
CA SER A 418 -12.75 -25.60 0.69
C SER A 418 -11.98 -26.39 -0.38
N PRO A 419 -11.49 -27.61 -0.06
CA PRO A 419 -10.73 -28.43 -1.02
C PRO A 419 -11.47 -28.67 -2.35
N GLU A 420 -12.80 -28.76 -2.30
CA GLU A 420 -13.65 -28.94 -3.48
C GLU A 420 -13.61 -27.71 -4.38
N LYS A 421 -13.82 -26.52 -3.84
CA LYS A 421 -13.79 -25.24 -4.59
C LYS A 421 -12.40 -24.95 -5.15
N VAL A 422 -11.36 -25.14 -4.35
CA VAL A 422 -9.96 -24.96 -4.78
C VAL A 422 -9.62 -25.91 -5.94
N ARG A 423 -10.06 -27.19 -5.86
CA ARG A 423 -9.85 -28.17 -6.93
C ARG A 423 -10.63 -27.81 -8.21
N GLN A 424 -11.87 -27.36 -8.06
CA GLN A 424 -12.71 -26.94 -9.17
C GLN A 424 -12.14 -25.72 -9.88
N ARG A 425 -11.62 -24.72 -9.13
CA ARG A 425 -10.99 -23.51 -9.68
C ARG A 425 -9.74 -23.81 -10.48
N GLY A 426 -8.94 -24.77 -10.08
CA GLY A 426 -7.88 -25.37 -10.89
C GLY A 426 -6.52 -24.67 -10.88
N TYR A 427 -6.32 -23.59 -10.11
CA TYR A 427 -5.02 -22.90 -10.02
C TYR A 427 -4.11 -23.46 -8.93
N PHE A 428 -4.69 -23.86 -7.79
CA PHE A 428 -3.96 -24.15 -6.57
C PHE A 428 -4.06 -25.62 -6.15
N ASN A 429 -3.10 -26.06 -5.35
CA ASN A 429 -3.06 -27.35 -4.70
C ASN A 429 -4.00 -27.34 -3.47
N PRO A 430 -5.10 -28.12 -3.45
CA PRO A 430 -6.06 -28.13 -2.36
C PRO A 430 -5.46 -28.54 -1.01
N GLU A 431 -4.49 -29.47 -0.99
CA GLU A 431 -3.85 -29.94 0.22
C GLU A 431 -2.99 -28.84 0.85
N CYS A 432 -2.29 -28.06 0.05
CA CYS A 432 -1.50 -26.92 0.51
C CYS A 432 -2.41 -25.84 1.10
N VAL A 433 -3.49 -25.47 0.41
CA VAL A 433 -4.44 -24.44 0.88
C VAL A 433 -5.11 -24.90 2.18
N ASN A 434 -5.58 -26.14 2.25
CA ASN A 434 -6.20 -26.69 3.47
C ASN A 434 -5.22 -26.70 4.64
N GLY A 435 -3.97 -27.08 4.43
CA GLY A 435 -2.92 -27.01 5.46
C GLY A 435 -2.73 -25.59 6.01
N TRP A 436 -2.73 -24.57 5.16
CA TRP A 436 -2.66 -23.17 5.62
C TRP A 436 -3.89 -22.74 6.42
N VAL A 437 -5.09 -23.18 6.03
CA VAL A 437 -6.33 -22.92 6.78
C VAL A 437 -6.26 -23.55 8.17
N GLU A 438 -5.89 -24.83 8.27
CA GLU A 438 -5.78 -25.55 9.53
C GLU A 438 -4.72 -24.95 10.46
N ASP A 439 -3.51 -24.68 9.96
CA ASP A 439 -2.43 -24.06 10.72
C ASP A 439 -2.84 -22.69 11.24
N HIS A 440 -3.54 -21.90 10.42
CA HIS A 440 -4.03 -20.61 10.82
C HIS A 440 -5.08 -20.69 11.93
N LEU A 441 -6.10 -21.55 11.77
CA LEU A 441 -7.18 -21.72 12.74
C LEU A 441 -6.69 -22.29 14.06
N ASN A 442 -5.77 -23.25 14.02
CA ASN A 442 -5.19 -23.88 15.21
C ASN A 442 -4.10 -23.04 15.89
N GLY A 443 -3.72 -21.90 15.30
CA GLY A 443 -2.71 -21.01 15.88
C GLY A 443 -1.28 -21.48 15.70
N VAL A 444 -1.03 -22.51 14.91
CA VAL A 444 0.31 -23.05 14.61
C VAL A 444 1.14 -22.01 13.85
N GLN A 445 0.56 -21.44 12.78
CA GLN A 445 1.20 -20.39 12.00
C GLN A 445 0.19 -19.31 11.59
N ASN A 446 0.68 -18.07 11.44
CA ASN A 446 -0.16 -16.99 10.93
C ASN A 446 -0.08 -16.92 9.40
N HIS A 447 -1.14 -17.35 8.72
CA HIS A 447 -1.29 -17.31 7.28
C HIS A 447 -2.27 -16.22 6.80
N SER A 448 -2.59 -15.21 7.64
CA SER A 448 -3.67 -14.25 7.35
C SER A 448 -3.54 -13.58 5.98
N HIS A 449 -2.37 -13.09 5.60
CA HIS A 449 -2.15 -12.47 4.28
C HIS A 449 -2.38 -13.44 3.12
N ARG A 450 -1.82 -14.65 3.21
CA ARG A 450 -1.96 -15.68 2.16
C ARG A 450 -3.41 -16.12 1.98
N LEU A 451 -4.09 -16.41 3.08
CA LEU A 451 -5.50 -16.83 3.06
C LEU A 451 -6.40 -15.70 2.56
N TRP A 452 -6.12 -14.47 2.97
CA TRP A 452 -6.83 -13.30 2.48
C TRP A 452 -6.67 -13.11 0.96
N ALA A 453 -5.45 -13.18 0.44
CA ALA A 453 -5.20 -13.08 -0.99
C ALA A 453 -5.94 -14.17 -1.78
N LEU A 454 -5.95 -15.43 -1.29
CA LEU A 454 -6.70 -16.51 -1.92
C LEU A 454 -8.21 -16.29 -1.88
N MET A 455 -8.77 -15.80 -0.76
CA MET A 455 -10.18 -15.44 -0.65
C MET A 455 -10.57 -14.35 -1.63
N VAL A 456 -9.78 -13.26 -1.68
CA VAL A 456 -10.00 -12.15 -2.61
C VAL A 456 -9.97 -12.63 -4.06
N PHE A 457 -9.02 -13.50 -4.41
CA PHE A 457 -8.94 -14.06 -5.75
C PHE A 457 -10.17 -14.92 -6.09
N GLU A 458 -10.66 -15.72 -5.15
CA GLU A 458 -11.86 -16.54 -5.37
C GLU A 458 -13.12 -15.66 -5.49
N ILE A 459 -13.30 -14.65 -4.62
CA ILE A 459 -14.43 -13.72 -4.71
C ILE A 459 -14.39 -12.97 -6.05
N TRP A 460 -13.20 -12.51 -6.45
CA TRP A 460 -13.02 -11.85 -7.73
C TRP A 460 -13.40 -12.77 -8.91
N ASN A 461 -12.96 -14.04 -8.89
CA ASN A 461 -13.37 -15.02 -9.91
C ASN A 461 -14.89 -15.17 -10.01
N GLN A 462 -15.56 -15.30 -8.87
CA GLN A 462 -17.02 -15.42 -8.83
C GLN A 462 -17.72 -14.19 -9.39
N GLN A 463 -17.16 -13.01 -9.18
CA GLN A 463 -17.77 -11.75 -9.65
C GLN A 463 -17.45 -11.43 -11.11
N PHE A 464 -16.24 -11.70 -11.59
CA PHE A 464 -15.78 -11.24 -12.90
C PHE A 464 -15.59 -12.34 -13.94
N MET A 465 -15.37 -13.59 -13.54
CA MET A 465 -15.12 -14.71 -14.45
C MET A 465 -16.34 -15.63 -14.60
N ASP A 466 -17.01 -15.96 -13.48
CA ASP A 466 -18.09 -16.95 -13.48
C ASP A 466 -19.45 -16.37 -13.94
N ARG A 467 -19.67 -15.04 -13.73
CA ARG A 467 -20.91 -14.38 -14.18
C ARG A 467 -20.86 -14.14 -15.68
N GLY A 468 -21.74 -14.80 -16.42
CA GLY A 468 -21.79 -14.78 -17.89
C GLY A 468 -22.20 -13.42 -18.50
N SER A 469 -22.96 -12.57 -17.79
CA SER A 469 -23.31 -11.21 -18.19
C SER A 469 -23.59 -10.36 -16.96
N TRP A 470 -23.07 -9.14 -16.94
CA TRP A 470 -23.30 -8.14 -15.88
C TRP A 470 -24.76 -7.64 -15.78
N ASN A 471 -25.61 -8.06 -16.70
CA ASN A 471 -27.01 -7.59 -16.79
C ASN A 471 -27.94 -8.15 -15.71
N GLU A 472 -27.53 -9.13 -14.89
CA GLU A 472 -28.47 -9.83 -13.99
C GLU A 472 -28.40 -9.46 -12.52
N THR A 473 -27.35 -8.75 -12.04
CA THR A 473 -27.34 -8.32 -10.63
C THR A 473 -26.50 -7.07 -10.42
N SER A 474 -27.04 -5.88 -10.70
CA SER A 474 -26.58 -4.68 -10.00
C SER A 474 -26.91 -4.86 -8.51
N PRO A 475 -26.00 -4.62 -7.56
CA PRO A 475 -26.37 -4.58 -6.15
C PRO A 475 -27.49 -3.56 -6.01
N LYS A 476 -28.60 -3.96 -5.38
CA LYS A 476 -29.67 -3.03 -5.03
C LYS A 476 -29.04 -1.90 -4.22
N ARG A 477 -29.25 -0.68 -4.70
CA ARG A 477 -28.79 0.57 -4.07
C ARG A 477 -29.28 0.68 -2.64
#